data_567c52aaf5d970c849f10318c32ef58a
#
_entry.id   567c52aaf5d970c849f10318c32ef58a
#
_cell.length_a   1.000
_cell.length_b   1.000
_cell.length_c   1.000
_cell.angle_alpha   90.00
_cell.angle_beta   90.00
_cell.angle_gamma   90.00
#
_symmetry.space_group_name_H-M   'P 1'
#
loop_
_entity.id
_entity.type
_entity.pdbx_description
1 polymer ?
#
loop_
_entity_poly.entity_id
_entity_poly.type
_entity_poly.pdbx_seq_one_letter_code
_entity_poly.pdbx_strand_id
1 'polypeptide(L)'
;MEIVKQIKEELAGIEILFDEPLKQYTYTKVGGAADYLAFPRNQYELKRIVTFANAHEIPWMVLGNSSNIIVRDGGIEGFVIMFDHFHDVRVNGYVIEAEAGAKLIDVTHVARYHSLTGFEFACGIPGSIGGAVYMNAGAYGGEIAHILQSCKVLTPEGEIKTLSASDLAFGYRHSKIQETGDVVIAAKFALAPGNYDQINQEMARLTHLRELKQPLEYPSCGSVFKRPVGHFAGQLISEAGLKGHRIGGVEVSEKHAGFMINVDHGTAKDYEDLIAHVIATVEKSAGVTLEREVRIIGKD
;
A
#
# COMPACT_ATOMS: atom_id res chain seq x y z
N MET A 1 19.36 -17.32 -19.01
CA MET A 1 20.42 -16.43 -19.59
C MET A 1 19.91 -15.65 -20.80
N GLU A 2 19.12 -16.23 -21.72
CA GLU A 2 18.59 -15.54 -22.91
C GLU A 2 17.68 -14.35 -22.55
N ILE A 3 16.70 -14.54 -21.64
CA ILE A 3 15.74 -13.49 -21.30
C ILE A 3 16.41 -12.29 -20.61
N VAL A 4 17.42 -12.51 -19.76
CA VAL A 4 18.18 -11.41 -19.12
C VAL A 4 18.93 -10.56 -20.15
N LYS A 5 19.43 -11.18 -21.23
CA LYS A 5 20.06 -10.45 -22.33
C LYS A 5 19.03 -9.60 -23.07
N GLN A 6 17.87 -10.16 -23.40
CA GLN A 6 16.78 -9.44 -24.06
C GLN A 6 16.28 -8.27 -23.20
N ILE A 7 16.09 -8.46 -21.88
CA ILE A 7 15.75 -7.37 -20.96
C ILE A 7 16.76 -6.22 -21.06
N LYS A 8 18.06 -6.54 -21.04
CA LYS A 8 19.12 -5.52 -21.12
C LYS A 8 19.17 -4.78 -22.46
N GLU A 9 18.79 -5.45 -23.56
CA GLU A 9 18.78 -4.89 -24.90
C GLU A 9 17.48 -4.11 -25.17
N GLU A 10 16.30 -4.71 -24.96
CA GLU A 10 15.01 -4.13 -25.33
C GLU A 10 14.51 -3.11 -24.31
N LEU A 11 14.87 -3.25 -23.03
CA LEU A 11 14.53 -2.31 -21.96
C LEU A 11 15.72 -1.41 -21.58
N ALA A 12 16.72 -1.29 -22.46
CA ALA A 12 17.86 -0.42 -22.26
C ALA A 12 17.45 1.01 -21.87
N GLY A 13 18.13 1.56 -20.84
CA GLY A 13 17.87 2.88 -20.28
C GLY A 13 16.85 2.91 -19.15
N ILE A 14 16.13 1.81 -18.88
CA ILE A 14 15.27 1.65 -17.70
C ILE A 14 16.11 1.03 -16.58
N GLU A 15 15.96 1.55 -15.36
CA GLU A 15 16.58 0.97 -14.17
C GLU A 15 15.90 -0.35 -13.81
N ILE A 16 16.64 -1.46 -13.89
CA ILE A 16 16.16 -2.81 -13.57
C ILE A 16 17.26 -3.52 -12.77
N LEU A 17 16.91 -3.92 -11.56
CA LEU A 17 17.74 -4.74 -10.68
C LEU A 17 17.33 -6.20 -10.82
N PHE A 18 18.29 -7.12 -10.71
CA PHE A 18 18.10 -8.55 -10.88
C PHE A 18 18.31 -9.25 -9.55
N ASP A 19 17.45 -10.23 -9.22
CA ASP A 19 17.49 -10.98 -7.96
C ASP A 19 17.54 -10.06 -6.72
N GLU A 20 16.79 -8.96 -6.77
CA GLU A 20 16.85 -7.91 -5.76
C GLU A 20 15.97 -8.23 -4.54
N PRO A 21 16.54 -8.26 -3.32
CA PRO A 21 15.82 -8.57 -2.09
C PRO A 21 14.76 -7.51 -1.74
N LEU A 22 13.49 -7.89 -1.80
CA LEU A 22 12.36 -6.97 -1.59
C LEU A 22 12.21 -6.49 -0.13
N LYS A 23 12.81 -7.17 0.86
CA LYS A 23 12.82 -6.71 2.26
C LYS A 23 13.34 -5.28 2.45
N GLN A 24 14.14 -4.76 1.52
CA GLN A 24 14.64 -3.38 1.57
C GLN A 24 13.53 -2.38 1.26
N TYR A 25 12.53 -2.78 0.47
CA TYR A 25 11.46 -1.97 -0.08
C TYR A 25 10.12 -2.17 0.65
N THR A 26 10.04 -3.08 1.61
CA THR A 26 8.84 -3.34 2.40
C THR A 26 8.88 -2.66 3.77
N TYR A 27 7.73 -2.23 4.26
CA TYR A 27 7.60 -1.68 5.61
C TYR A 27 7.76 -2.76 6.70
N THR A 28 7.45 -4.01 6.39
CA THR A 28 7.63 -5.17 7.29
C THR A 28 9.08 -5.60 7.43
N LYS A 29 9.96 -5.17 6.50
CA LYS A 29 11.36 -5.59 6.39
C LYS A 29 11.52 -7.11 6.20
N VAL A 30 10.52 -7.74 5.57
CA VAL A 30 10.56 -9.14 5.12
C VAL A 30 10.32 -9.23 3.62
N GLY A 31 10.69 -10.35 3.01
CA GLY A 31 10.49 -10.66 1.61
C GLY A 31 11.74 -11.15 0.91
N GLY A 32 11.60 -12.19 0.11
CA GLY A 32 12.63 -12.70 -0.79
C GLY A 32 12.87 -11.78 -1.98
N ALA A 33 13.63 -12.24 -2.96
CA ALA A 33 14.01 -11.44 -4.11
C ALA A 33 12.89 -11.34 -5.17
N ALA A 34 12.87 -10.24 -5.91
CA ALA A 34 12.21 -10.17 -7.20
C ALA A 34 13.16 -10.62 -8.30
N ASP A 35 12.68 -11.41 -9.26
CA ASP A 35 13.52 -11.79 -10.40
C ASP A 35 14.00 -10.52 -11.13
N TYR A 36 13.08 -9.55 -11.36
CA TYR A 36 13.35 -8.27 -12.00
C TYR A 36 12.63 -7.15 -11.28
N LEU A 37 13.36 -6.27 -10.58
CA LEU A 37 12.81 -5.08 -9.94
C LEU A 37 13.05 -3.87 -10.83
N ALA A 38 11.97 -3.27 -11.37
CA ALA A 38 12.03 -2.21 -12.35
C ALA A 38 11.50 -0.88 -11.82
N PHE A 39 12.20 0.23 -12.15
CA PHE A 39 11.87 1.60 -11.76
C PHE A 39 11.67 2.48 -13.00
N PRO A 40 10.48 2.44 -13.65
CA PRO A 40 10.20 3.31 -14.79
C PRO A 40 10.14 4.78 -14.35
N ARG A 41 10.62 5.68 -15.19
CA ARG A 41 10.62 7.13 -14.94
C ARG A 41 9.42 7.87 -15.56
N ASN A 42 8.65 7.19 -16.41
CA ASN A 42 7.51 7.76 -17.11
C ASN A 42 6.61 6.66 -17.69
N GLN A 43 5.42 7.06 -18.14
CA GLN A 43 4.42 6.15 -18.73
C GLN A 43 4.95 5.38 -19.94
N TYR A 44 5.87 5.94 -20.70
CA TYR A 44 6.46 5.27 -21.85
C TYR A 44 7.35 4.09 -21.41
N GLU A 45 8.21 4.30 -20.42
CA GLU A 45 9.04 3.23 -19.85
C GLU A 45 8.20 2.14 -19.20
N LEU A 46 7.17 2.53 -18.42
CA LEU A 46 6.22 1.58 -17.86
C LEU A 46 5.56 0.71 -18.93
N LYS A 47 5.06 1.35 -20.00
CA LYS A 47 4.45 0.63 -21.12
C LYS A 47 5.43 -0.32 -21.81
N ARG A 48 6.70 0.07 -21.98
CA ARG A 48 7.75 -0.81 -22.53
C ARG A 48 7.93 -2.06 -21.67
N ILE A 49 8.01 -1.91 -20.33
CA ILE A 49 8.16 -3.05 -19.42
C ILE A 49 6.96 -4.00 -19.54
N VAL A 50 5.73 -3.47 -19.48
CA VAL A 50 4.50 -4.28 -19.55
C VAL A 50 4.37 -4.95 -20.92
N THR A 51 4.67 -4.25 -22.02
CA THR A 51 4.65 -4.82 -23.38
C THR A 51 5.67 -5.95 -23.51
N PHE A 52 6.88 -5.75 -23.00
CA PHE A 52 7.92 -6.77 -23.00
C PHE A 52 7.52 -7.99 -22.18
N ALA A 53 7.04 -7.76 -20.96
CA ALA A 53 6.62 -8.82 -20.06
C ALA A 53 5.50 -9.67 -20.69
N ASN A 54 4.48 -9.03 -21.28
CA ASN A 54 3.38 -9.71 -21.95
C ASN A 54 3.85 -10.50 -23.18
N ALA A 55 4.75 -9.93 -24.00
CA ALA A 55 5.27 -10.60 -25.20
C ALA A 55 6.09 -11.87 -24.89
N HIS A 56 6.71 -11.91 -23.72
CA HIS A 56 7.53 -13.04 -23.26
C HIS A 56 6.84 -13.91 -22.19
N GLU A 57 5.53 -13.69 -21.94
CA GLU A 57 4.74 -14.41 -20.94
C GLU A 57 5.37 -14.36 -19.53
N ILE A 58 6.06 -13.25 -19.21
CA ILE A 58 6.65 -13.03 -17.89
C ILE A 58 5.61 -12.40 -16.97
N PRO A 59 5.33 -12.98 -15.80
CA PRO A 59 4.46 -12.36 -14.82
C PRO A 59 4.97 -10.98 -14.41
N TRP A 60 4.05 -10.05 -14.13
CA TRP A 60 4.41 -8.76 -13.61
C TRP A 60 3.38 -8.22 -12.62
N MET A 61 3.83 -7.41 -11.69
CA MET A 61 2.99 -6.68 -10.74
C MET A 61 3.58 -5.33 -10.38
N VAL A 62 2.72 -4.43 -9.90
CA VAL A 62 3.15 -3.13 -9.37
C VAL A 62 3.02 -3.14 -7.86
N LEU A 63 4.06 -2.68 -7.18
CA LEU A 63 4.05 -2.38 -5.76
C LEU A 63 4.07 -0.87 -5.56
N GLY A 64 3.19 -0.38 -4.68
CA GLY A 64 3.28 0.98 -4.18
C GLY A 64 4.31 1.08 -3.05
N ASN A 65 4.03 1.89 -2.04
CA ASN A 65 4.93 2.07 -0.89
C ASN A 65 5.02 0.85 0.06
N SER A 66 4.49 -0.30 -0.34
CA SER A 66 4.59 -1.61 0.33
C SER A 66 4.23 -1.60 1.83
N SER A 67 3.34 -0.68 2.24
CA SER A 67 2.95 -0.49 3.64
C SER A 67 1.79 -1.38 4.11
N ASN A 68 1.15 -2.12 3.20
CA ASN A 68 0.04 -3.05 3.50
C ASN A 68 0.26 -4.43 2.87
N ILE A 69 1.52 -4.85 2.76
CA ILE A 69 1.88 -6.14 2.18
C ILE A 69 2.90 -6.88 3.03
N ILE A 70 2.86 -8.20 2.92
CA ILE A 70 3.90 -9.13 3.34
C ILE A 70 4.35 -9.85 2.09
N VAL A 71 5.62 -9.72 1.72
CA VAL A 71 6.22 -10.48 0.63
C VAL A 71 6.82 -11.75 1.21
N ARG A 72 6.47 -12.90 0.66
CA ARG A 72 6.97 -14.20 1.10
C ARG A 72 8.46 -14.37 0.88
N ASP A 73 9.06 -15.28 1.65
CA ASP A 73 10.51 -15.47 1.70
C ASP A 73 11.07 -16.05 0.38
N GLY A 74 10.27 -16.77 -0.41
CA GLY A 74 10.61 -17.24 -1.76
C GLY A 74 10.60 -16.15 -2.83
N GLY A 75 10.18 -14.93 -2.49
CA GLY A 75 10.21 -13.78 -3.39
C GLY A 75 9.08 -13.73 -4.43
N ILE A 76 9.29 -12.96 -5.48
CA ILE A 76 8.29 -12.70 -6.53
C ILE A 76 8.90 -13.03 -7.89
N GLU A 77 8.20 -13.87 -8.64
CA GLU A 77 8.56 -14.24 -10.00
C GLU A 77 8.22 -13.12 -10.99
N GLY A 78 9.08 -12.92 -11.97
CA GLY A 78 8.91 -11.95 -13.03
C GLY A 78 9.23 -10.50 -12.61
N PHE A 79 8.49 -9.55 -13.19
CA PHE A 79 8.71 -8.13 -12.91
C PHE A 79 7.94 -7.66 -11.69
N VAL A 80 8.65 -7.05 -10.75
CA VAL A 80 8.10 -6.15 -9.74
C VAL A 80 8.41 -4.72 -10.20
N ILE A 81 7.39 -3.90 -10.35
CA ILE A 81 7.51 -2.52 -10.82
C ILE A 81 7.22 -1.58 -9.66
N MET A 82 8.13 -0.66 -9.34
CA MET A 82 7.94 0.35 -8.32
C MET A 82 7.99 1.76 -8.94
N PHE A 83 7.15 2.66 -8.41
CA PHE A 83 6.97 3.99 -8.97
C PHE A 83 7.76 5.08 -8.23
N ASP A 84 8.98 4.79 -7.83
CA ASP A 84 9.83 5.73 -7.08
C ASP A 84 10.10 7.04 -7.85
N HIS A 85 10.05 6.99 -9.19
CA HIS A 85 10.20 8.15 -10.07
C HIS A 85 8.87 8.76 -10.55
N PHE A 86 7.73 8.16 -10.22
CA PHE A 86 6.38 8.65 -10.52
C PHE A 86 5.81 9.40 -9.31
N HIS A 87 6.33 10.57 -8.99
CA HIS A 87 5.96 11.28 -7.76
C HIS A 87 5.62 12.75 -7.96
N ASP A 88 5.43 13.20 -9.20
CA ASP A 88 5.01 14.57 -9.49
C ASP A 88 3.63 14.87 -8.87
N VAL A 89 3.52 16.08 -8.29
CA VAL A 89 2.29 16.60 -7.72
C VAL A 89 2.02 17.98 -8.28
N ARG A 90 0.84 18.21 -8.83
CA ARG A 90 0.43 19.48 -9.44
C ARG A 90 -0.89 19.95 -8.84
N VAL A 91 -1.00 21.26 -8.59
CA VAL A 91 -2.21 21.87 -8.07
C VAL A 91 -2.79 22.81 -9.11
N ASN A 92 -4.07 22.64 -9.41
CA ASN A 92 -4.80 23.52 -10.32
C ASN A 92 -6.15 23.90 -9.69
N GLY A 93 -6.25 25.13 -9.17
CA GLY A 93 -7.38 25.56 -8.39
C GLY A 93 -7.56 24.67 -7.13
N TYR A 94 -8.68 23.99 -7.06
CA TYR A 94 -9.01 23.08 -5.96
C TYR A 94 -8.77 21.60 -6.29
N VAL A 95 -8.09 21.33 -7.39
CA VAL A 95 -7.76 19.96 -7.81
C VAL A 95 -6.27 19.71 -7.62
N ILE A 96 -5.93 18.62 -6.95
CA ILE A 96 -4.58 18.08 -6.89
C ILE A 96 -4.49 16.88 -7.83
N GLU A 97 -3.56 16.93 -8.78
CA GLU A 97 -3.17 15.79 -9.60
C GLU A 97 -1.83 15.26 -9.08
N ALA A 98 -1.80 13.98 -8.71
CA ALA A 98 -0.61 13.34 -8.18
C ALA A 98 -0.34 12.03 -8.91
N GLU A 99 0.93 11.77 -9.22
CA GLU A 99 1.38 10.50 -9.78
C GLU A 99 1.33 9.38 -8.74
N ALA A 100 1.20 8.14 -9.20
CA ALA A 100 0.90 6.98 -8.35
C ALA A 100 1.97 6.67 -7.30
N GLY A 101 3.23 7.01 -7.56
CA GLY A 101 4.35 6.83 -6.63
C GLY A 101 4.49 7.96 -5.60
N ALA A 102 3.80 9.09 -5.77
CA ALA A 102 3.82 10.16 -4.78
C ALA A 102 3.36 9.64 -3.41
N LYS A 103 4.09 9.98 -2.37
CA LYS A 103 3.73 9.58 -1.01
C LYS A 103 2.46 10.29 -0.58
N LEU A 104 1.49 9.54 -0.08
CA LEU A 104 0.20 10.06 0.33
C LEU A 104 0.35 11.19 1.37
N ILE A 105 1.26 11.04 2.32
CA ILE A 105 1.56 12.05 3.35
C ILE A 105 2.02 13.35 2.69
N ASP A 106 2.92 13.29 1.72
CA ASP A 106 3.47 14.49 1.06
C ASP A 106 2.37 15.24 0.30
N VAL A 107 1.45 14.52 -0.36
CA VAL A 107 0.30 15.12 -1.04
C VAL A 107 -0.64 15.82 -0.06
N THR A 108 -0.84 15.30 1.17
CA THR A 108 -1.61 16.01 2.20
C THR A 108 -0.94 17.31 2.65
N HIS A 109 0.39 17.34 2.70
CA HIS A 109 1.14 18.57 2.99
C HIS A 109 1.02 19.60 1.85
N VAL A 110 0.99 19.14 0.58
CA VAL A 110 0.71 20.02 -0.56
C VAL A 110 -0.70 20.59 -0.46
N ALA A 111 -1.72 19.79 -0.12
CA ALA A 111 -3.09 20.26 0.09
C ALA A 111 -3.14 21.35 1.18
N ARG A 112 -2.52 21.11 2.34
CA ARG A 112 -2.42 22.08 3.42
C ARG A 112 -1.74 23.38 2.96
N TYR A 113 -0.61 23.29 2.26
CA TYR A 113 0.13 24.47 1.77
C TYR A 113 -0.74 25.37 0.88
N HIS A 114 -1.62 24.77 0.08
CA HIS A 114 -2.58 25.47 -0.77
C HIS A 114 -3.93 25.79 -0.10
N SER A 115 -4.03 25.61 1.24
CA SER A 115 -5.26 25.82 2.01
C SER A 115 -6.47 25.04 1.44
N LEU A 116 -6.22 23.76 1.05
CA LEU A 116 -7.23 22.84 0.53
C LEU A 116 -7.59 21.83 1.63
N THR A 117 -8.86 21.78 2.01
CA THR A 117 -9.40 20.84 3.02
C THR A 117 -10.02 19.62 2.39
N GLY A 118 -10.09 18.52 3.14
CA GLY A 118 -10.66 17.23 2.75
C GLY A 118 -9.64 16.09 2.66
N PHE A 119 -8.34 16.39 2.76
CA PHE A 119 -7.27 15.39 2.69
C PHE A 119 -6.59 15.11 4.05
N GLU A 120 -7.03 15.76 5.12
CA GLU A 120 -6.39 15.71 6.46
C GLU A 120 -6.34 14.29 7.02
N PHE A 121 -7.37 13.47 6.75
CA PHE A 121 -7.47 12.08 7.23
C PHE A 121 -6.27 11.22 6.84
N ALA A 122 -5.61 11.55 5.74
CA ALA A 122 -4.54 10.76 5.15
C ALA A 122 -3.12 11.16 5.63
N CYS A 123 -2.98 12.24 6.44
CA CYS A 123 -1.69 12.83 6.81
C CYS A 123 -0.71 11.88 7.53
N GLY A 124 -1.20 10.75 8.05
CA GLY A 124 -0.37 9.73 8.69
C GLY A 124 -0.36 8.37 7.99
N ILE A 125 -1.00 8.21 6.83
CA ILE A 125 -1.04 6.92 6.12
C ILE A 125 0.24 6.76 5.28
N PRO A 126 1.11 5.76 5.57
CA PRO A 126 2.41 5.61 4.89
C PRO A 126 2.28 4.92 3.53
N GLY A 127 1.29 5.30 2.73
CA GLY A 127 1.02 4.73 1.40
C GLY A 127 1.51 5.62 0.26
N SER A 128 1.47 5.09 -0.96
CA SER A 128 1.55 5.88 -2.19
C SER A 128 0.14 6.21 -2.71
N ILE A 129 0.03 7.19 -3.59
CA ILE A 129 -1.24 7.57 -4.22
C ILE A 129 -1.88 6.37 -4.95
N GLY A 130 -1.10 5.61 -5.72
CA GLY A 130 -1.61 4.43 -6.41
C GLY A 130 -2.16 3.37 -5.45
N GLY A 131 -1.41 3.08 -4.38
CA GLY A 131 -1.85 2.15 -3.33
C GLY A 131 -3.07 2.66 -2.57
N ALA A 132 -3.17 3.98 -2.34
CA ALA A 132 -4.30 4.60 -1.67
C ALA A 132 -5.60 4.49 -2.49
N VAL A 133 -5.54 4.70 -3.81
CA VAL A 133 -6.69 4.49 -4.72
C VAL A 133 -7.06 3.01 -4.79
N TYR A 134 -6.06 2.13 -4.95
CA TYR A 134 -6.26 0.68 -5.01
C TYR A 134 -7.01 0.14 -3.78
N MET A 135 -6.65 0.61 -2.58
CA MET A 135 -7.21 0.15 -1.30
C MET A 135 -8.38 0.99 -0.81
N ASN A 136 -8.82 2.04 -1.51
CA ASN A 136 -9.69 3.06 -0.93
C ASN A 136 -9.22 3.43 0.48
N ALA A 137 -7.97 3.87 0.58
CA ALA A 137 -7.33 4.13 1.86
C ALA A 137 -8.13 5.15 2.67
N GLY A 138 -8.31 4.86 3.95
CA GLY A 138 -9.09 5.72 4.84
C GLY A 138 -8.68 5.59 6.30
N ALA A 139 -8.86 6.67 7.03
CA ALA A 139 -8.63 6.77 8.46
C ALA A 139 -9.50 7.91 9.04
N TYR A 140 -9.84 7.82 10.31
CA TYR A 140 -10.54 8.89 11.05
C TYR A 140 -11.84 9.40 10.39
N GLY A 141 -12.55 8.50 9.68
CA GLY A 141 -13.83 8.82 9.02
C GLY A 141 -13.72 9.40 7.61
N GLY A 142 -12.49 9.69 7.12
CA GLY A 142 -12.23 10.05 5.74
C GLY A 142 -11.69 8.87 4.94
N GLU A 143 -11.90 8.87 3.62
CA GLU A 143 -11.37 7.88 2.68
C GLU A 143 -11.20 8.47 1.28
N ILE A 144 -10.40 7.82 0.45
CA ILE A 144 -10.08 8.26 -0.91
C ILE A 144 -11.35 8.48 -1.75
N ALA A 145 -12.34 7.62 -1.63
CA ALA A 145 -13.62 7.72 -2.36
C ALA A 145 -14.31 9.08 -2.20
N HIS A 146 -14.12 9.77 -1.06
CA HIS A 146 -14.77 11.05 -0.78
C HIS A 146 -14.16 12.22 -1.55
N ILE A 147 -12.91 12.10 -1.99
CA ILE A 147 -12.15 13.20 -2.60
C ILE A 147 -11.64 12.88 -4.01
N LEU A 148 -11.66 11.62 -4.43
CA LEU A 148 -11.20 11.25 -5.75
C LEU A 148 -12.18 11.74 -6.82
N GLN A 149 -11.67 12.46 -7.82
CA GLN A 149 -12.40 12.85 -9.02
C GLN A 149 -12.25 11.80 -10.12
N SER A 150 -11.03 11.38 -10.40
CA SER A 150 -10.68 10.39 -11.42
C SER A 150 -9.27 9.85 -11.19
N CYS A 151 -8.96 8.71 -11.80
CA CYS A 151 -7.61 8.23 -11.93
C CYS A 151 -7.29 7.80 -13.36
N LYS A 152 -6.01 7.92 -13.71
CA LYS A 152 -5.46 7.36 -14.92
C LYS A 152 -4.88 5.99 -14.60
N VAL A 153 -5.21 4.98 -15.40
CA VAL A 153 -4.74 3.61 -15.20
C VAL A 153 -4.09 3.07 -16.47
N LEU A 154 -3.17 2.13 -16.28
CA LEU A 154 -2.67 1.23 -17.33
C LEU A 154 -3.37 -0.11 -17.16
N THR A 155 -3.99 -0.62 -18.23
CA THR A 155 -4.62 -1.95 -18.20
C THR A 155 -3.57 -3.06 -18.32
N PRO A 156 -3.91 -4.32 -17.97
CA PRO A 156 -3.01 -5.46 -18.17
C PRO A 156 -2.52 -5.61 -19.62
N GLU A 157 -3.33 -5.18 -20.61
CA GLU A 157 -2.99 -5.21 -22.04
C GLU A 157 -2.07 -4.04 -22.47
N GLY A 158 -1.76 -3.11 -21.56
CA GLY A 158 -0.89 -1.96 -21.82
C GLY A 158 -1.61 -0.73 -22.41
N GLU A 159 -2.95 -0.65 -22.29
CA GLU A 159 -3.72 0.53 -22.68
C GLU A 159 -3.83 1.53 -21.51
N ILE A 160 -3.81 2.82 -21.84
CA ILE A 160 -4.01 3.88 -20.83
C ILE A 160 -5.47 4.35 -20.92
N LYS A 161 -6.15 4.31 -19.77
CA LYS A 161 -7.55 4.74 -19.61
C LYS A 161 -7.68 5.75 -18.46
N THR A 162 -8.73 6.55 -18.50
CA THR A 162 -9.13 7.40 -17.36
C THR A 162 -10.44 6.85 -16.81
N LEU A 163 -10.44 6.55 -15.52
CA LEU A 163 -11.61 6.08 -14.78
C LEU A 163 -12.10 7.20 -13.87
N SER A 164 -13.41 7.42 -13.82
CA SER A 164 -14.05 8.30 -12.85
C SER A 164 -14.13 7.62 -11.47
N ALA A 165 -14.39 8.38 -10.41
CA ALA A 165 -14.59 7.80 -9.08
C ALA A 165 -15.75 6.77 -9.07
N SER A 166 -16.81 6.99 -9.87
CA SER A 166 -17.93 6.05 -10.00
C SER A 166 -17.56 4.72 -10.66
N ASP A 167 -16.59 4.73 -11.58
CA ASP A 167 -16.13 3.51 -12.26
C ASP A 167 -15.35 2.57 -11.32
N LEU A 168 -14.83 3.12 -10.21
CA LEU A 168 -13.98 2.39 -9.25
C LEU A 168 -14.76 1.56 -8.24
N ALA A 169 -16.08 1.70 -8.17
CA ALA A 169 -16.96 0.93 -7.28
C ALA A 169 -16.36 0.75 -5.87
N PHE A 170 -15.94 1.86 -5.26
CA PHE A 170 -15.27 1.86 -3.95
C PHE A 170 -16.11 1.22 -2.86
N GLY A 171 -15.45 0.43 -2.03
CA GLY A 171 -15.96 -0.15 -0.81
C GLY A 171 -14.93 -0.09 0.31
N TYR A 172 -15.24 -0.68 1.47
CA TYR A 172 -14.29 -0.75 2.57
C TYR A 172 -13.03 -1.53 2.19
N ARG A 173 -11.91 -0.85 2.11
CA ARG A 173 -10.61 -1.41 1.64
C ARG A 173 -10.67 -2.06 0.26
N HIS A 174 -11.53 -1.54 -0.60
CA HIS A 174 -11.80 -2.11 -1.92
C HIS A 174 -11.94 -1.03 -2.99
N SER A 175 -11.42 -1.33 -4.18
CA SER A 175 -11.74 -0.68 -5.44
C SER A 175 -11.80 -1.72 -6.55
N LYS A 176 -12.54 -1.43 -7.62
CA LYS A 176 -12.67 -2.32 -8.80
C LYS A 176 -11.33 -2.67 -9.45
N ILE A 177 -10.31 -1.83 -9.26
CA ILE A 177 -8.93 -2.09 -9.73
C ILE A 177 -8.38 -3.42 -9.20
N GLN A 178 -8.81 -3.85 -8.00
CA GLN A 178 -8.41 -5.14 -7.43
C GLN A 178 -8.93 -6.34 -8.22
N GLU A 179 -9.98 -6.14 -9.02
CA GLU A 179 -10.60 -7.19 -9.85
C GLU A 179 -10.09 -7.13 -11.29
N THR A 180 -9.89 -5.92 -11.84
CA THR A 180 -9.50 -5.72 -13.24
C THR A 180 -8.01 -5.92 -13.48
N GLY A 181 -7.18 -5.81 -12.45
CA GLY A 181 -5.72 -5.83 -12.58
C GLY A 181 -5.14 -4.56 -13.19
N ASP A 182 -5.94 -3.50 -13.34
CA ASP A 182 -5.47 -2.20 -13.79
C ASP A 182 -4.45 -1.61 -12.80
N VAL A 183 -3.49 -0.84 -13.32
CA VAL A 183 -2.47 -0.16 -12.52
C VAL A 183 -2.72 1.34 -12.52
N VAL A 184 -2.92 1.91 -11.33
CA VAL A 184 -3.03 3.37 -11.19
C VAL A 184 -1.69 4.01 -11.52
N ILE A 185 -1.69 5.00 -12.42
CA ILE A 185 -0.49 5.78 -12.79
C ILE A 185 -0.56 7.24 -12.36
N ALA A 186 -1.76 7.79 -12.18
CA ALA A 186 -1.98 9.11 -11.58
C ALA A 186 -3.42 9.21 -11.06
N ALA A 187 -3.66 10.10 -10.11
CA ALA A 187 -4.99 10.37 -9.57
C ALA A 187 -5.24 11.88 -9.44
N LYS A 188 -6.52 12.28 -9.62
CA LYS A 188 -7.01 13.66 -9.42
C LYS A 188 -7.95 13.68 -8.23
N PHE A 189 -7.67 14.58 -7.30
CA PHE A 189 -8.45 14.78 -6.09
C PHE A 189 -9.11 16.16 -6.13
N ALA A 190 -10.44 16.21 -6.02
CA ALA A 190 -11.19 17.45 -5.92
C ALA A 190 -11.38 17.79 -4.44
N LEU A 191 -10.79 18.88 -4.01
CA LEU A 191 -10.79 19.36 -2.64
C LEU A 191 -11.62 20.63 -2.52
N ALA A 192 -11.80 21.13 -1.30
CA ALA A 192 -12.50 22.39 -1.04
C ALA A 192 -11.51 23.43 -0.49
N PRO A 193 -11.78 24.75 -0.73
CA PRO A 193 -11.01 25.80 -0.07
C PRO A 193 -11.25 25.75 1.44
N GLY A 194 -10.18 25.88 2.20
CA GLY A 194 -10.20 25.82 3.68
C GLY A 194 -9.34 26.90 4.31
N ASN A 195 -9.28 26.88 5.63
CA ASN A 195 -8.39 27.72 6.41
C ASN A 195 -7.11 26.96 6.76
N TYR A 196 -5.97 27.53 6.43
CA TYR A 196 -4.64 26.90 6.66
C TYR A 196 -4.44 26.47 8.12
N ASP A 197 -4.78 27.34 9.09
CA ASP A 197 -4.54 27.05 10.51
C ASP A 197 -5.43 25.90 11.00
N GLN A 198 -6.69 25.85 10.56
CA GLN A 198 -7.62 24.77 10.89
C GLN A 198 -7.16 23.43 10.30
N ILE A 199 -6.76 23.42 9.02
CA ILE A 199 -6.19 22.24 8.37
C ILE A 199 -4.95 21.75 9.12
N ASN A 200 -4.03 22.67 9.44
CA ASN A 200 -2.80 22.36 10.16
C ASN A 200 -3.06 21.81 11.57
N GLN A 201 -4.01 22.39 12.31
CA GLN A 201 -4.42 21.90 13.63
C GLN A 201 -5.02 20.50 13.55
N GLU A 202 -5.88 20.24 12.56
CA GLU A 202 -6.48 18.92 12.38
C GLU A 202 -5.42 17.87 12.01
N MET A 203 -4.54 18.16 11.06
CA MET A 203 -3.44 17.25 10.70
C MET A 203 -2.54 16.96 11.90
N ALA A 204 -2.17 17.99 12.70
CA ALA A 204 -1.39 17.81 13.92
C ALA A 204 -2.10 16.92 14.95
N ARG A 205 -3.40 17.14 15.14
CA ARG A 205 -4.24 16.32 16.03
C ARG A 205 -4.28 14.85 15.59
N LEU A 206 -4.48 14.59 14.30
CA LEU A 206 -4.55 13.24 13.74
C LEU A 206 -3.19 12.54 13.82
N THR A 207 -2.10 13.25 13.54
CA THR A 207 -0.73 12.72 13.67
C THR A 207 -0.45 12.34 15.13
N HIS A 208 -0.75 13.21 16.08
CA HIS A 208 -0.56 12.92 17.50
C HIS A 208 -1.37 11.70 17.99
N LEU A 209 -2.63 11.59 17.55
CA LEU A 209 -3.46 10.41 17.87
C LEU A 209 -2.85 9.11 17.32
N ARG A 210 -2.22 9.18 16.15
CA ARG A 210 -1.54 8.05 15.54
C ARG A 210 -0.29 7.66 16.33
N GLU A 211 0.56 8.62 16.66
CA GLU A 211 1.77 8.41 17.45
C GLU A 211 1.47 7.80 18.83
N LEU A 212 0.39 8.25 19.47
CA LEU A 212 -0.03 7.71 20.76
C LEU A 212 -0.50 6.25 20.67
N LYS A 213 -1.15 5.86 19.56
CA LYS A 213 -1.87 4.58 19.48
C LYS A 213 -1.15 3.51 18.68
N GLN A 214 -0.26 3.86 17.76
CA GLN A 214 0.36 2.91 16.83
C GLN A 214 1.85 2.73 17.12
N PRO A 215 2.39 1.50 16.92
CA PRO A 215 3.80 1.17 17.16
C PRO A 215 4.67 1.61 15.97
N LEU A 216 4.76 2.94 15.74
CA LEU A 216 5.43 3.52 14.56
C LEU A 216 6.96 3.33 14.59
N GLU A 217 7.51 2.99 15.74
CA GLU A 217 8.93 2.71 15.97
C GLU A 217 9.39 1.35 15.43
N TYR A 218 8.45 0.46 15.08
CA TYR A 218 8.75 -0.87 14.57
C TYR A 218 8.32 -1.07 13.11
N PRO A 219 9.05 -1.87 12.32
CA PRO A 219 8.58 -2.30 11.01
C PRO A 219 7.26 -3.08 11.14
N SER A 220 6.28 -2.73 10.28
CA SER A 220 4.97 -3.41 10.29
C SER A 220 4.21 -3.13 8.98
N CYS A 221 3.11 -3.84 8.77
CA CYS A 221 2.18 -3.62 7.65
C CYS A 221 0.90 -2.87 8.06
N GLY A 222 0.94 -2.11 9.16
CA GLY A 222 -0.25 -1.46 9.69
C GLY A 222 -1.18 -2.46 10.38
N SER A 223 -2.49 -2.20 10.34
CA SER A 223 -3.49 -3.13 10.86
C SER A 223 -3.58 -4.38 10.00
N VAL A 224 -3.38 -5.54 10.60
CA VAL A 224 -3.34 -6.83 9.90
C VAL A 224 -4.73 -7.31 9.49
N PHE A 225 -5.75 -6.96 10.26
CA PHE A 225 -7.10 -7.45 10.07
C PHE A 225 -8.10 -6.35 9.77
N LYS A 226 -9.08 -6.65 8.92
CA LYS A 226 -10.26 -5.83 8.71
C LYS A 226 -11.05 -5.68 9.99
N ARG A 227 -11.84 -4.62 10.07
CA ARG A 227 -12.77 -4.43 11.19
C ARG A 227 -13.94 -5.42 11.06
N PRO A 228 -14.12 -6.36 12.00
CA PRO A 228 -15.27 -7.27 11.98
C PRO A 228 -16.58 -6.50 12.26
N VAL A 229 -17.69 -7.02 11.74
CA VAL A 229 -19.00 -6.43 11.96
C VAL A 229 -19.33 -6.41 13.46
N GLY A 230 -19.64 -5.23 13.98
CA GLY A 230 -19.97 -5.04 15.41
C GLY A 230 -18.78 -5.09 16.39
N HIS A 231 -17.55 -5.29 15.91
CA HIS A 231 -16.37 -5.46 16.75
C HIS A 231 -15.18 -4.62 16.27
N PHE A 232 -14.11 -4.63 17.07
CA PHE A 232 -12.80 -4.10 16.70
C PHE A 232 -11.77 -5.23 16.78
N ALA A 233 -11.07 -5.53 15.70
CA ALA A 233 -10.09 -6.61 15.66
C ALA A 233 -9.04 -6.48 16.77
N GLY A 234 -8.45 -5.30 16.97
CA GLY A 234 -7.48 -5.07 18.04
C GLY A 234 -8.01 -5.31 19.44
N GLN A 235 -9.29 -5.03 19.70
CA GLN A 235 -9.93 -5.32 20.99
C GLN A 235 -10.07 -6.84 21.20
N LEU A 236 -10.60 -7.57 20.23
CA LEU A 236 -10.74 -9.02 20.29
C LEU A 236 -9.40 -9.72 20.51
N ILE A 237 -8.35 -9.27 19.82
CA ILE A 237 -6.99 -9.80 19.97
C ILE A 237 -6.44 -9.52 21.39
N SER A 238 -6.66 -8.32 21.90
CA SER A 238 -6.26 -7.95 23.27
C SER A 238 -7.01 -8.75 24.34
N GLU A 239 -8.33 -8.93 24.20
CA GLU A 239 -9.18 -9.72 25.11
C GLU A 239 -8.83 -11.22 25.06
N ALA A 240 -8.34 -11.71 23.92
CA ALA A 240 -7.79 -13.05 23.78
C ALA A 240 -6.41 -13.26 24.43
N GLY A 241 -5.83 -12.20 25.04
CA GLY A 241 -4.54 -12.26 25.76
C GLY A 241 -3.32 -12.37 24.84
N LEU A 242 -3.43 -11.90 23.57
CA LEU A 242 -2.42 -12.10 22.55
C LEU A 242 -1.40 -10.96 22.42
N LYS A 243 -1.54 -9.85 23.17
CA LYS A 243 -0.51 -8.80 23.20
C LYS A 243 0.82 -9.36 23.63
N GLY A 244 1.91 -8.98 22.95
CA GLY A 244 3.26 -9.51 23.19
C GLY A 244 3.47 -10.96 22.76
N HIS A 245 2.45 -11.64 22.20
CA HIS A 245 2.62 -12.98 21.68
C HIS A 245 3.54 -12.96 20.46
N ARG A 246 4.60 -13.79 20.50
CA ARG A 246 5.67 -13.78 19.51
C ARG A 246 5.80 -15.13 18.82
N ILE A 247 6.00 -15.12 17.50
CA ILE A 247 6.43 -16.28 16.71
C ILE A 247 7.66 -15.85 15.91
N GLY A 248 8.76 -16.55 16.06
CA GLY A 248 10.05 -16.16 15.48
C GLY A 248 10.43 -14.72 15.82
N GLY A 249 10.63 -13.90 14.81
CA GLY A 249 10.96 -12.48 14.95
C GLY A 249 9.78 -11.51 14.93
N VAL A 250 8.53 -12.02 14.84
CA VAL A 250 7.31 -11.20 14.73
C VAL A 250 6.45 -11.30 15.98
N GLU A 251 5.90 -10.16 16.42
CA GLU A 251 5.16 -10.04 17.67
C GLU A 251 3.85 -9.27 17.49
N VAL A 252 2.78 -9.64 18.21
CA VAL A 252 1.58 -8.81 18.35
C VAL A 252 1.93 -7.61 19.23
N SER A 253 1.81 -6.40 18.70
CA SER A 253 2.22 -5.19 19.40
C SER A 253 1.48 -5.01 20.73
N GLU A 254 2.24 -4.75 21.80
CA GLU A 254 1.73 -4.36 23.10
C GLU A 254 0.95 -3.04 23.05
N LYS A 255 1.37 -2.12 22.20
CA LYS A 255 0.76 -0.79 22.05
C LYS A 255 -0.56 -0.85 21.31
N HIS A 256 -0.67 -1.66 20.24
CA HIS A 256 -1.86 -1.82 19.41
C HIS A 256 -2.00 -3.25 18.91
N ALA A 257 -2.87 -4.04 19.54
CA ALA A 257 -3.00 -5.48 19.25
C ALA A 257 -3.44 -5.83 17.80
N GLY A 258 -3.95 -4.87 17.03
CA GLY A 258 -4.24 -5.04 15.59
C GLY A 258 -2.99 -4.99 14.70
N PHE A 259 -1.82 -4.65 15.25
CA PHE A 259 -0.53 -4.59 14.55
C PHE A 259 0.32 -5.78 14.90
N MET A 260 0.97 -6.34 13.89
CA MET A 260 2.09 -7.27 14.06
C MET A 260 3.37 -6.56 13.64
N ILE A 261 4.36 -6.59 14.51
CA ILE A 261 5.61 -5.85 14.38
C ILE A 261 6.80 -6.80 14.25
N ASN A 262 7.76 -6.41 13.42
CA ASN A 262 9.02 -7.14 13.29
C ASN A 262 10.01 -6.62 14.34
N VAL A 263 10.23 -7.39 15.37
CA VAL A 263 11.08 -6.99 16.52
C VAL A 263 12.48 -7.58 16.47
N ASP A 264 12.69 -8.66 15.69
CA ASP A 264 13.97 -9.37 15.69
C ASP A 264 14.16 -10.20 14.41
N HIS A 265 14.42 -9.52 13.29
CA HIS A 265 14.70 -10.17 12.00
C HIS A 265 13.67 -11.24 11.58
N GLY A 266 12.39 -10.97 11.85
CA GLY A 266 11.30 -11.86 11.49
C GLY A 266 11.23 -12.14 9.99
N THR A 267 10.66 -13.29 9.64
CA THR A 267 10.44 -13.76 8.29
C THR A 267 8.98 -13.56 7.85
N ALA A 268 8.68 -13.69 6.57
CA ALA A 268 7.29 -13.70 6.11
C ALA A 268 6.53 -14.90 6.70
N LYS A 269 7.20 -16.04 6.84
CA LYS A 269 6.64 -17.22 7.49
C LYS A 269 6.25 -16.94 8.93
N ASP A 270 7.05 -16.21 9.72
CA ASP A 270 6.71 -15.82 11.10
C ASP A 270 5.42 -14.97 11.14
N TYR A 271 5.27 -14.03 10.19
CA TYR A 271 4.03 -13.26 10.04
C TYR A 271 2.83 -14.16 9.74
N GLU A 272 2.96 -15.07 8.77
CA GLU A 272 1.87 -15.97 8.37
C GLU A 272 1.45 -16.89 9.53
N ASP A 273 2.41 -17.45 10.26
CA ASP A 273 2.15 -18.32 11.40
C ASP A 273 1.50 -17.54 12.56
N LEU A 274 1.95 -16.31 12.82
CA LEU A 274 1.35 -15.48 13.85
C LEU A 274 -0.08 -15.05 13.46
N ILE A 275 -0.33 -14.70 12.20
CA ILE A 275 -1.66 -14.40 11.66
C ILE A 275 -2.60 -15.59 11.87
N ALA A 276 -2.17 -16.80 11.49
CA ALA A 276 -2.96 -18.02 11.63
C ALA A 276 -3.28 -18.31 13.12
N HIS A 277 -2.28 -18.17 13.99
CA HIS A 277 -2.45 -18.33 15.43
C HIS A 277 -3.46 -17.35 16.03
N VAL A 278 -3.37 -16.07 15.66
CA VAL A 278 -4.31 -15.01 16.12
C VAL A 278 -5.72 -15.29 15.64
N ILE A 279 -5.92 -15.67 14.38
CA ILE A 279 -7.25 -16.01 13.84
C ILE A 279 -7.86 -17.16 14.65
N ALA A 280 -7.15 -18.27 14.81
CA ALA A 280 -7.62 -19.46 15.51
C ALA A 280 -7.93 -19.16 16.99
N THR A 281 -7.12 -18.35 17.67
CA THR A 281 -7.29 -18.02 19.08
C THR A 281 -8.50 -17.09 19.30
N VAL A 282 -8.68 -16.06 18.46
CA VAL A 282 -9.83 -15.16 18.54
C VAL A 282 -11.12 -15.89 18.18
N GLU A 283 -11.12 -16.74 17.18
CA GLU A 283 -12.30 -17.55 16.82
C GLU A 283 -12.71 -18.46 17.97
N LYS A 284 -11.74 -19.11 18.63
CA LYS A 284 -12.01 -19.97 19.80
C LYS A 284 -12.54 -19.20 21.02
N SER A 285 -12.03 -17.98 21.27
CA SER A 285 -12.37 -17.20 22.48
C SER A 285 -13.63 -16.35 22.32
N ALA A 286 -13.86 -15.79 21.12
CA ALA A 286 -14.93 -14.83 20.86
C ALA A 286 -15.95 -15.31 19.81
N GLY A 287 -15.73 -16.43 19.14
CA GLY A 287 -16.61 -16.91 18.06
C GLY A 287 -16.60 -16.02 16.80
N VAL A 288 -15.60 -15.17 16.66
CA VAL A 288 -15.45 -14.22 15.54
C VAL A 288 -14.25 -14.60 14.70
N THR A 289 -14.47 -14.90 13.42
CA THR A 289 -13.38 -15.16 12.46
C THR A 289 -12.83 -13.83 11.95
N LEU A 290 -11.56 -13.56 12.20
CA LEU A 290 -10.87 -12.36 11.69
C LEU A 290 -10.52 -12.52 10.22
N GLU A 291 -10.85 -11.50 9.40
CA GLU A 291 -10.46 -11.41 7.99
C GLU A 291 -9.21 -10.54 7.83
N ARG A 292 -8.23 -11.01 7.05
CA ARG A 292 -7.01 -10.25 6.77
C ARG A 292 -7.29 -9.00 5.93
N GLU A 293 -6.71 -7.88 6.33
CA GLU A 293 -6.59 -6.67 5.52
C GLU A 293 -5.25 -6.63 4.77
N VAL A 294 -4.18 -7.08 5.43
CA VAL A 294 -2.86 -7.19 4.82
C VAL A 294 -2.85 -8.21 3.68
N ARG A 295 -2.17 -7.88 2.59
CA ARG A 295 -2.00 -8.77 1.45
C ARG A 295 -0.69 -9.54 1.57
N ILE A 296 -0.76 -10.86 1.41
CA ILE A 296 0.42 -11.73 1.36
C ILE A 296 0.63 -12.09 -0.10
N ILE A 297 1.81 -11.83 -0.62
CA ILE A 297 2.15 -12.00 -2.03
C ILE A 297 3.50 -12.73 -2.17
N GLY A 298 3.74 -13.28 -3.35
CA GLY A 298 4.97 -14.02 -3.63
C GLY A 298 4.82 -15.52 -3.40
N LYS A 299 5.91 -16.24 -3.60
CA LYS A 299 6.00 -17.71 -3.48
C LYS A 299 6.71 -18.13 -2.18
N ASP A 300 6.42 -19.34 -1.72
CA ASP A 300 7.03 -19.94 -0.52
C ASP A 300 8.49 -20.29 -0.75
#